data_2c1f71adeb4c94067b74564cc7f4f810
#
_entry.id   2c1f71adeb4c94067b74564cc7f4f810
#
_cell.length_a   1.000
_cell.length_b   1.000
_cell.length_c   1.000
_cell.angle_alpha   90.00
_cell.angle_beta   90.00
_cell.angle_gamma   90.00
#
_symmetry.space_group_name_H-M   'P 1'
#
loop_
_entity.id
_entity.type
_entity.pdbx_description
1 polymer ?
#
loop_
_entity_poly.entity_id
_entity_poly.type
_entity_poly.pdbx_seq_one_letter_code
_entity_poly.pdbx_strand_id
1 'polypeptide(L)' 'MSITGKTQLICLIGSPVSHSISPAMHNEAFQELNLDYAYLCFDIKESEMDDAVKALRLLNVRGFNCTM' A
#
# COMPACT_ATOMS: atom_id res chain seq x y z
N MET A 1 10.24 -13.88 0.31
CA MET A 1 8.77 -14.03 0.22
C MET A 1 8.32 -13.90 -1.22
N SER A 2 7.46 -14.77 -1.67
CA SER A 2 6.89 -14.71 -3.02
C SER A 2 5.48 -14.11 -2.97
N ILE A 3 5.17 -13.27 -3.94
CA ILE A 3 3.82 -12.73 -4.11
C ILE A 3 3.00 -13.75 -4.88
N THR A 4 1.82 -14.07 -4.37
CA THR A 4 0.90 -15.04 -4.98
C THR A 4 -0.49 -14.40 -5.09
N GLY A 5 -1.45 -15.16 -5.60
CA GLY A 5 -2.84 -14.70 -5.64
C GLY A 5 -3.46 -14.51 -4.27
N LYS A 6 -2.82 -14.99 -3.20
CA LYS A 6 -3.32 -14.83 -1.82
C LYS A 6 -2.69 -13.67 -1.09
N THR A 7 -1.64 -13.07 -1.64
CA THR A 7 -0.95 -11.94 -0.99
C THR A 7 -1.90 -10.76 -0.87
N GLN A 8 -1.94 -10.16 0.31
CA GLN A 8 -2.78 -8.99 0.56
C GLN A 8 -1.97 -7.71 0.44
N LEU A 9 -2.61 -6.65 -0.02
CA LEU A 9 -1.97 -5.36 -0.23
C LEU A 9 -2.24 -4.42 0.93
N ILE A 10 -1.19 -3.75 1.37
CA ILE A 10 -1.26 -2.59 2.25
C ILE A 10 -0.53 -1.48 1.52
N CYS A 11 -1.04 -0.25 1.57
CA CYS A 11 -0.45 0.80 0.76
C CYS A 11 -0.43 2.17 1.44
N LEU A 12 0.39 3.03 0.88
CA LEU A 12 0.44 4.46 1.18
C LEU A 12 -0.08 5.21 -0.04
N ILE A 13 -1.05 6.08 0.16
CA ILE A 13 -1.56 6.93 -0.91
C ILE A 13 -1.30 8.39 -0.56
N GLY A 14 -1.00 9.19 -1.56
CA GLY A 14 -0.67 10.60 -1.37
C GLY A 14 0.16 11.11 -2.52
N SER A 15 0.63 12.35 -2.42
CA SER A 15 1.48 12.93 -3.45
C SER A 15 2.35 14.02 -2.84
N PRO A 16 3.69 13.93 -3.02
CA PRO A 16 4.42 12.84 -3.65
C PRO A 16 4.69 11.68 -2.69
N VAL A 17 4.84 10.47 -3.21
CA VAL A 17 5.14 9.28 -2.40
C VAL A 17 6.34 8.48 -2.91
N SER A 18 6.93 8.88 -4.03
CA SER A 18 8.00 8.11 -4.66
C SER A 18 9.26 7.99 -3.80
N HIS A 19 9.47 8.91 -2.88
CA HIS A 19 10.64 8.91 -1.99
C HIS A 19 10.36 8.30 -0.62
N SER A 20 9.17 7.74 -0.43
CA SER A 20 8.83 7.12 0.84
C SER A 20 9.71 5.90 1.12
N ILE A 21 10.15 5.77 2.36
CA ILE A 21 10.88 4.56 2.81
C ILE A 21 9.94 3.50 3.37
N SER A 22 8.64 3.81 3.44
CA SER A 22 7.65 2.90 4.02
C SER A 22 7.62 1.52 3.34
N PRO A 23 7.66 1.41 2.01
CA PRO A 23 7.67 0.09 1.38
C PRO A 23 8.84 -0.78 1.82
N ALA A 24 10.04 -0.22 1.88
CA ALA A 24 11.23 -0.98 2.31
C ALA A 24 11.08 -1.46 3.75
N MET A 25 10.63 -0.59 4.65
CA MET A 25 10.48 -0.92 6.06
C MET A 25 9.38 -1.96 6.30
N HIS A 26 8.21 -1.74 5.71
CA HIS A 26 7.07 -2.63 5.93
C HIS A 26 7.28 -4.00 5.27
N ASN A 27 7.83 -4.02 4.06
CA ASN A 27 8.06 -5.29 3.37
C ASN A 27 9.12 -6.13 4.06
N GLU A 28 10.16 -5.49 4.62
CA GLU A 28 11.16 -6.19 5.41
C GLU A 28 10.54 -6.81 6.66
N ALA A 29 9.70 -6.04 7.36
CA ALA A 29 9.02 -6.55 8.56
C ALA A 29 8.07 -7.71 8.22
N PHE A 30 7.33 -7.61 7.13
CA PHE A 30 6.44 -8.69 6.71
C PHE A 30 7.23 -9.96 6.42
N GLN A 31 8.37 -9.82 5.79
CA GLN A 31 9.23 -10.95 5.47
C GLN A 31 9.76 -11.62 6.75
N GLU A 32 10.25 -10.83 7.70
CA GLU A 32 10.76 -11.34 8.97
C GLU A 32 9.68 -12.03 9.79
N LEU A 33 8.45 -11.51 9.76
CA LEU A 33 7.33 -12.08 10.49
C LEU A 33 6.60 -13.15 9.69
N ASN A 34 7.07 -13.45 8.50
CA ASN A 34 6.45 -14.43 7.59
C ASN A 34 4.98 -14.12 7.31
N LEU A 35 4.67 -12.86 7.09
CA LEU A 35 3.33 -12.41 6.75
C LEU A 35 3.19 -12.28 5.23
N ASP A 36 2.05 -12.72 4.72
CA ASP A 36 1.78 -12.71 3.27
C ASP A 36 1.14 -11.38 2.85
N TYR A 37 1.89 -10.31 3.06
CA TYR A 37 1.48 -8.94 2.72
C TYR A 37 2.54 -8.30 1.84
N ALA A 38 2.08 -7.35 1.01
CA ALA A 38 2.97 -6.48 0.25
C ALA A 38 2.58 -5.02 0.50
N TYR A 39 3.56 -4.15 0.64
CA TYR A 39 3.35 -2.73 0.85
C TYR A 39 3.83 -1.95 -0.36
N LEU A 40 2.96 -1.12 -0.92
CA LEU A 40 3.25 -0.29 -2.08
C LEU A 40 2.79 1.14 -1.85
N CYS A 41 3.37 2.07 -2.62
CA CYS A 41 2.96 3.46 -2.63
C CYS A 41 2.25 3.78 -3.95
N PHE A 42 1.16 4.55 -3.85
CA PHE A 42 0.44 5.05 -5.03
C PHE A 42 0.38 6.56 -4.97
N ASP A 43 0.85 7.21 -6.03
CA ASP A 43 0.84 8.67 -6.13
C ASP A 43 -0.56 9.12 -6.56
N ILE A 44 -1.32 9.60 -5.59
CA ILE A 44 -2.71 10.01 -5.78
C ILE A 44 -2.84 11.48 -5.42
N LYS A 45 -3.32 12.28 -6.34
CA LYS A 45 -3.56 13.71 -6.11
C LYS A 45 -4.74 13.90 -5.16
N GLU A 46 -4.72 15.01 -4.42
CA GLU A 46 -5.78 15.33 -3.48
C GLU A 46 -7.16 15.30 -4.13
N SER A 47 -7.26 15.81 -5.37
CA SER A 47 -8.53 15.84 -6.11
C SER A 47 -9.06 14.46 -6.49
N GLU A 48 -8.21 13.42 -6.41
CA GLU A 48 -8.56 12.05 -6.79
C GLU A 48 -8.69 11.13 -5.59
N MET A 49 -8.57 11.68 -4.38
CA MET A 49 -8.48 10.87 -3.17
C MET A 49 -9.77 10.07 -2.91
N ASP A 50 -10.94 10.67 -3.15
CA ASP A 50 -12.21 9.98 -2.95
C ASP A 50 -12.34 8.76 -3.88
N ASP A 51 -11.96 8.93 -5.14
CA ASP A 51 -11.99 7.82 -6.10
C ASP A 51 -10.99 6.74 -5.74
N ALA A 52 -9.81 7.14 -5.25
CA ALA A 52 -8.79 6.20 -4.82
C ALA A 52 -9.29 5.33 -3.66
N VAL A 53 -9.93 5.93 -2.66
CA VAL A 53 -10.45 5.18 -1.52
C VAL A 53 -11.50 4.17 -1.96
N LYS A 54 -12.38 4.57 -2.87
CA LYS A 54 -13.38 3.65 -3.43
C LYS A 54 -12.73 2.48 -4.15
N ALA A 55 -11.68 2.75 -4.94
CA ALA A 55 -10.96 1.72 -5.66
C ALA A 55 -10.27 0.74 -4.70
N LEU A 56 -9.65 1.25 -3.63
CA LEU A 56 -8.98 0.40 -2.65
C LEU A 56 -9.97 -0.54 -1.95
N ARG A 57 -11.18 -0.06 -1.69
CA ARG A 57 -12.22 -0.88 -1.10
C ARG A 57 -12.68 -1.97 -2.07
N LEU A 58 -12.86 -1.61 -3.33
CA LEU A 58 -13.25 -2.56 -4.37
C LEU A 58 -12.20 -3.66 -4.54
N LEU A 59 -10.92 -3.31 -4.46
CA LEU A 59 -9.80 -4.23 -4.58
C LEU A 59 -9.55 -5.03 -3.31
N ASN A 60 -10.31 -4.76 -2.26
CA ASN A 60 -10.17 -5.44 -0.98
C ASN A 60 -8.77 -5.29 -0.38
N VAL A 61 -8.23 -4.08 -0.46
CA VAL A 61 -6.92 -3.76 0.14
C VAL A 61 -7.04 -3.90 1.65
N ARG A 62 -6.04 -4.54 2.26
CA ARG A 62 -6.07 -4.85 3.69
C ARG A 62 -6.03 -3.61 4.56
N GLY A 63 -5.30 -2.60 4.13
CA GLY A 63 -5.21 -1.35 4.85
C GLY A 63 -4.44 -0.32 4.05
N PHE A 64 -4.59 0.95 4.40
CA PHE A 64 -3.84 2.01 3.74
C PHE A 64 -3.68 3.21 4.66
N ASN A 65 -2.61 3.98 4.40
CA ASN A 65 -2.35 5.26 5.03
C ASN A 65 -2.43 6.36 3.98
N CYS A 66 -2.86 7.54 4.39
CA CYS A 66 -2.89 8.72 3.54
C CYS A 66 -1.82 9.71 4.01
N THR A 67 -1.11 10.30 3.06
CA THR A 67 -0.17 11.38 3.35
C THR A 67 -0.28 12.44 2.25
N MET A 68 -0.01 13.67 2.61
CA MET A 68 -0.08 14.77 1.65
C MET A 68 1.24 15.54 1.63
#